data_cbff040f84e5ec769da48139d8feba83
#
_entry.id   cbff040f84e5ec769da48139d8feba83
#
_cell.length_a   1.000
_cell.length_b   1.000
_cell.length_c   1.000
_cell.angle_alpha   90.00
_cell.angle_beta   90.00
_cell.angle_gamma   90.00
#
_symmetry.space_group_name_H-M   'P 1'
#
loop_
_entity.id
_entity.type
_entity.pdbx_description
1 polymer ?
#
loop_
_entity_poly.entity_id
_entity_poly.type
_entity_poly.pdbx_seq_one_letter_code
_entity_poly.pdbx_strand_id
1 'polypeptide(L)'
;VRASDPEPVRQDGRMPLHDSEVRLIDAAEALARTLGADPDHTMAAAALDAAGRIHTGVNVFHFTGGPCAELVALGAAAAAHAGPLVAMAAVGDGGRGIAPPCGRCRQVMLDLQPGIRVAVPGVDGPEMVAIRDLLPVSYARPDA
;
A
#
# COMPACT_ATOMS: atom_id res chain seq x y z
N VAL A 1 13.65 1.03 -29.99
CA VAL A 1 12.93 1.38 -28.72
C VAL A 1 12.66 2.86 -28.77
N ARG A 2 11.41 3.26 -28.94
CA ARG A 2 11.04 4.68 -28.78
C ARG A 2 11.24 5.01 -27.31
N ALA A 3 12.02 6.06 -27.02
CA ALA A 3 12.03 6.65 -25.70
C ALA A 3 10.58 7.01 -25.38
N SER A 4 10.06 6.49 -24.28
CA SER A 4 8.73 6.87 -23.80
C SER A 4 8.75 8.37 -23.55
N ASP A 5 7.77 9.09 -24.11
CA ASP A 5 7.58 10.51 -23.81
C ASP A 5 7.50 10.68 -22.29
N PRO A 6 8.10 11.73 -21.72
CA PRO A 6 7.99 11.98 -20.29
C PRO A 6 6.52 12.13 -19.92
N GLU A 7 6.09 11.44 -18.86
CA GLU A 7 4.72 11.53 -18.37
C GLU A 7 4.37 13.00 -18.05
N PRO A 8 3.17 13.45 -18.41
CA PRO A 8 2.76 14.82 -18.14
C PRO A 8 2.69 15.08 -16.63
N VAL A 9 3.40 16.11 -16.19
CA VAL A 9 3.30 16.59 -14.80
C VAL A 9 1.98 17.34 -14.65
N ARG A 10 1.23 17.06 -13.56
CA ARG A 10 0.01 17.79 -13.25
C ARG A 10 0.29 19.29 -13.04
N GLN A 11 -0.73 20.13 -13.21
CA GLN A 11 -0.60 21.60 -13.02
C GLN A 11 -0.11 21.98 -11.61
N ASP A 12 -0.32 21.11 -10.61
CA ASP A 12 0.14 21.27 -9.24
C ASP A 12 1.58 20.76 -9.00
N GLY A 13 2.31 20.38 -10.08
CA GLY A 13 3.67 19.83 -10.00
C GLY A 13 3.77 18.36 -9.65
N ARG A 14 2.63 17.66 -9.51
CA ARG A 14 2.61 16.24 -9.15
C ARG A 14 2.63 15.34 -10.37
N MET A 15 3.27 14.19 -10.22
CA MET A 15 3.23 13.16 -11.23
C MET A 15 1.88 12.42 -11.16
N PRO A 16 1.24 12.11 -12.31
CA PRO A 16 0.06 11.26 -12.33
C PRO A 16 0.43 9.85 -11.86
N LEU A 17 -0.58 9.11 -11.38
CA LEU A 17 -0.41 7.70 -11.04
C LEU A 17 -0.09 6.88 -12.30
N HIS A 18 0.84 5.91 -12.17
CA HIS A 18 1.06 4.91 -13.20
C HIS A 18 -0.14 3.97 -13.32
N ASP A 19 -0.35 3.37 -14.48
CA ASP A 19 -1.45 2.41 -14.70
C ASP A 19 -1.40 1.24 -13.69
N SER A 20 -0.20 0.76 -13.35
CA SER A 20 -0.02 -0.28 -12.34
C SER A 20 -0.44 0.17 -10.94
N GLU A 21 -0.24 1.44 -10.61
CA GLU A 21 -0.66 2.03 -9.34
C GLU A 21 -2.18 2.20 -9.28
N VAL A 22 -2.81 2.57 -10.39
CA VAL A 22 -4.28 2.60 -10.51
C VAL A 22 -4.86 1.20 -10.30
N ARG A 23 -4.30 0.19 -10.94
CA ARG A 23 -4.73 -1.21 -10.78
C ARG A 23 -4.57 -1.70 -9.33
N LEU A 24 -3.48 -1.30 -8.68
CA LEU A 24 -3.22 -1.60 -7.27
C LEU A 24 -4.33 -1.04 -6.37
N ILE A 25 -4.65 0.24 -6.53
CA ILE A 25 -5.69 0.92 -5.75
C ILE A 25 -7.06 0.30 -6.04
N ASP A 26 -7.38 0.03 -7.31
CA ASP A 26 -8.62 -0.62 -7.70
C ASP A 26 -8.77 -2.02 -7.08
N ALA A 27 -7.68 -2.78 -6.97
CA ALA A 27 -7.67 -4.09 -6.32
C ALA A 27 -7.99 -3.98 -4.82
N ALA A 28 -7.39 -3.03 -4.12
CA ALA A 28 -7.68 -2.78 -2.71
C ALA A 28 -9.13 -2.32 -2.50
N GLU A 29 -9.62 -1.41 -3.34
CA GLU A 29 -11.01 -0.93 -3.30
C GLU A 29 -12.01 -2.06 -3.59
N ALA A 30 -11.75 -2.89 -4.58
CA ALA A 30 -12.61 -4.02 -4.93
C ALA A 30 -12.72 -5.01 -3.76
N LEU A 31 -11.60 -5.32 -3.10
CA LEU A 31 -11.61 -6.19 -1.93
C LEU A 31 -12.34 -5.53 -0.75
N ALA A 32 -12.11 -4.25 -0.49
CA ALA A 32 -12.79 -3.52 0.57
C ALA A 32 -14.32 -3.51 0.40
N ARG A 33 -14.81 -3.43 -0.84
CA ARG A 33 -16.25 -3.49 -1.13
C ARG A 33 -16.88 -4.85 -0.81
N THR A 34 -16.10 -5.93 -0.73
CA THR A 34 -16.60 -7.25 -0.35
C THR A 34 -16.74 -7.41 1.16
N LEU A 35 -16.14 -6.50 1.94
CA LEU A 35 -16.21 -6.55 3.40
C LEU A 35 -17.59 -6.09 3.85
N GLY A 36 -18.24 -6.92 4.67
CA GLY A 36 -19.51 -6.57 5.28
C GLY A 36 -19.31 -5.70 6.53
N ALA A 37 -20.36 -5.53 7.32
CA ALA A 37 -20.30 -4.81 8.59
C ALA A 37 -19.69 -5.67 9.70
N ASP A 38 -18.57 -6.32 9.42
CA ASP A 38 -17.84 -7.17 10.37
C ASP A 38 -16.75 -6.31 11.05
N PRO A 39 -16.84 -6.08 12.38
CA PRO A 39 -15.86 -5.23 13.07
C PRO A 39 -14.46 -5.84 13.12
N ASP A 40 -14.29 -7.11 12.84
CA ASP A 40 -13.00 -7.79 12.88
C ASP A 40 -12.22 -7.68 11.56
N HIS A 41 -12.90 -7.32 10.47
CA HIS A 41 -12.34 -7.24 9.13
C HIS A 41 -12.83 -5.97 8.43
N THR A 42 -12.08 -4.89 8.57
CA THR A 42 -12.51 -3.53 8.22
C THR A 42 -11.64 -2.83 7.18
N MET A 43 -10.50 -3.43 6.84
CA MET A 43 -9.52 -2.87 5.91
C MET A 43 -9.08 -3.92 4.90
N ALA A 44 -8.90 -3.50 3.66
CA ALA A 44 -8.27 -4.30 2.61
C ALA A 44 -6.99 -3.62 2.14
N ALA A 45 -5.97 -4.40 1.86
CA ALA A 45 -4.72 -3.90 1.28
C ALA A 45 -4.35 -4.68 0.02
N ALA A 46 -3.62 -4.03 -0.85
CA ALA A 46 -3.01 -4.63 -2.03
C ALA A 46 -1.55 -4.20 -2.13
N ALA A 47 -0.69 -5.14 -2.48
CA ALA A 47 0.73 -4.93 -2.69
C ALA A 47 1.10 -5.30 -4.13
N LEU A 48 1.87 -4.44 -4.79
CA LEU A 48 2.34 -4.65 -6.15
C LEU A 48 3.80 -5.09 -6.10
N ASP A 49 4.13 -6.21 -6.72
CA ASP A 49 5.51 -6.64 -6.87
C ASP A 49 6.18 -6.10 -8.14
N ALA A 50 7.50 -6.25 -8.22
CA ALA A 50 8.28 -5.76 -9.36
C ALA A 50 7.95 -6.48 -10.68
N ALA A 51 7.31 -7.66 -10.63
CA ALA A 51 6.85 -8.39 -11.80
C ALA A 51 5.43 -7.98 -12.26
N GLY A 52 4.80 -7.06 -11.54
CA GLY A 52 3.46 -6.57 -11.88
C GLY A 52 2.31 -7.38 -11.25
N ARG A 53 2.60 -8.34 -10.36
CA ARG A 53 1.57 -9.12 -9.68
C ARG A 53 1.06 -8.36 -8.46
N ILE A 54 -0.22 -8.55 -8.14
CA ILE A 54 -0.88 -7.94 -7.00
C ILE A 54 -1.20 -9.02 -5.97
N HIS A 55 -0.83 -8.75 -4.71
CA HIS A 55 -1.07 -9.59 -3.54
C HIS A 55 -1.99 -8.83 -2.60
N THR A 56 -3.00 -9.47 -2.05
CA THR A 56 -4.01 -8.80 -1.23
C THR A 56 -4.07 -9.37 0.19
N GLY A 57 -4.60 -8.58 1.10
CA GLY A 57 -4.83 -8.98 2.47
C GLY A 57 -5.95 -8.17 3.10
N VAL A 58 -6.56 -8.75 4.11
CA VAL A 58 -7.57 -8.13 4.96
C VAL A 58 -7.05 -8.14 6.39
N ASN A 59 -7.32 -7.09 7.16
CA ASN A 59 -6.90 -7.02 8.56
C ASN A 59 -7.63 -8.07 9.42
N VAL A 60 -6.99 -8.47 10.49
CA VAL A 60 -7.63 -9.27 11.54
C VAL A 60 -7.56 -8.46 12.84
N PHE A 61 -8.67 -7.81 13.20
CA PHE A 61 -8.73 -7.04 14.44
C PHE A 61 -8.93 -7.98 15.63
N HIS A 62 -8.10 -7.84 16.65
CA HIS A 62 -8.22 -8.61 17.89
C HIS A 62 -7.52 -7.87 19.03
N PHE A 63 -8.05 -7.99 20.24
CA PHE A 63 -7.45 -7.32 21.41
C PHE A 63 -6.03 -7.80 21.74
N THR A 64 -5.65 -9.00 21.27
CA THR A 64 -4.29 -9.51 21.43
C THR A 64 -3.26 -8.92 20.46
N GLY A 65 -3.69 -8.04 19.53
CA GLY A 65 -2.82 -7.40 18.57
C GLY A 65 -2.82 -8.04 17.18
N GLY A 66 -4.00 -8.12 16.55
CA GLY A 66 -4.13 -8.65 15.19
C GLY A 66 -3.39 -7.81 14.14
N PRO A 67 -3.04 -8.40 12.98
CA PRO A 67 -2.31 -7.70 11.92
C PRO A 67 -3.18 -6.72 11.15
N CYS A 68 -2.59 -5.58 10.76
CA CYS A 68 -3.18 -4.68 9.79
C CYS A 68 -3.23 -5.34 8.40
N ALA A 69 -4.11 -4.85 7.53
CA ALA A 69 -4.27 -5.40 6.17
C ALA A 69 -2.96 -5.40 5.37
N GLU A 70 -2.15 -4.35 5.52
CA GLU A 70 -0.85 -4.24 4.84
C GLU A 70 0.10 -5.36 5.28
N LEU A 71 0.13 -5.73 6.56
CA LEU A 71 0.97 -6.81 7.06
C LEU A 71 0.49 -8.18 6.54
N VAL A 72 -0.81 -8.37 6.41
CA VAL A 72 -1.37 -9.58 5.80
C VAL A 72 -1.00 -9.66 4.32
N ALA A 73 -1.06 -8.56 3.59
CA ALA A 73 -0.63 -8.50 2.19
C ALA A 73 0.87 -8.77 2.03
N LEU A 74 1.71 -8.24 2.93
CA LEU A 74 3.14 -8.55 2.97
C LEU A 74 3.40 -10.05 3.17
N GLY A 75 2.69 -10.66 4.11
CA GLY A 75 2.79 -12.11 4.36
C GLY A 75 2.31 -12.95 3.16
N ALA A 76 1.22 -12.54 2.52
CA ALA A 76 0.71 -13.21 1.32
C ALA A 76 1.70 -13.11 0.15
N ALA A 77 2.31 -11.95 -0.05
CA ALA A 77 3.35 -11.75 -1.05
C ALA A 77 4.58 -12.64 -0.79
N ALA A 78 5.01 -12.71 0.46
CA ALA A 78 6.12 -13.58 0.86
C ALA A 78 5.80 -15.07 0.61
N ALA A 79 4.58 -15.51 0.93
CA ALA A 79 4.13 -16.89 0.66
C ALA A 79 4.08 -17.22 -0.83
N ALA A 80 3.84 -16.22 -1.67
CA ALA A 80 3.84 -16.34 -3.13
C ALA A 80 5.23 -16.14 -3.76
N HIS A 81 6.27 -15.95 -2.97
CA HIS A 81 7.64 -15.68 -3.44
C HIS A 81 7.72 -14.48 -4.38
N ALA A 82 7.05 -13.40 -4.03
CA ALA A 82 6.85 -12.25 -4.92
C ALA A 82 8.10 -11.43 -5.22
N GLY A 83 9.17 -11.58 -4.45
CA GLY A 83 10.34 -10.70 -4.55
C GLY A 83 10.04 -9.28 -4.05
N PRO A 84 10.77 -8.26 -4.52
CA PRO A 84 10.58 -6.89 -4.04
C PRO A 84 9.18 -6.37 -4.32
N LEU A 85 8.59 -5.70 -3.33
CA LEU A 85 7.33 -4.97 -3.48
C LEU A 85 7.64 -3.50 -3.82
N VAL A 86 6.91 -2.95 -4.77
CA VAL A 86 7.15 -1.59 -5.26
C VAL A 86 6.06 -0.60 -4.83
N ALA A 87 4.87 -1.09 -4.49
CA ALA A 87 3.78 -0.23 -4.05
C ALA A 87 2.80 -0.96 -3.12
N MET A 88 2.14 -0.19 -2.26
CA MET A 88 1.12 -0.65 -1.32
C MET A 88 -0.05 0.34 -1.29
N ALA A 89 -1.27 -0.18 -1.22
CA ALA A 89 -2.46 0.62 -0.96
C ALA A 89 -3.37 -0.08 0.05
N ALA A 90 -4.00 0.67 0.93
CA ALA A 90 -4.99 0.17 1.86
C ALA A 90 -6.28 1.00 1.77
N VAL A 91 -7.41 0.34 1.83
CA VAL A 91 -8.75 0.94 1.67
C VAL A 91 -9.66 0.45 2.79
N GLY A 92 -10.36 1.37 3.42
CA GLY A 92 -11.35 1.05 4.47
C GLY A 92 -12.67 0.59 3.91
N ASP A 93 -13.38 -0.24 4.66
CA ASP A 93 -14.73 -0.66 4.36
C ASP A 93 -15.73 0.50 4.39
N GLY A 94 -16.97 0.25 3.98
CA GLY A 94 -18.05 1.23 4.07
C GLY A 94 -17.80 2.52 3.30
N GLY A 95 -17.00 2.48 2.24
CA GLY A 95 -16.70 3.65 1.42
C GLY A 95 -15.73 4.65 2.04
N ARG A 96 -14.99 4.29 3.08
CA ARG A 96 -14.03 5.19 3.76
C ARG A 96 -12.87 5.62 2.88
N GLY A 97 -12.59 4.89 1.79
CA GLY A 97 -11.54 5.23 0.86
C GLY A 97 -10.14 4.82 1.32
N ILE A 98 -9.13 5.34 0.64
CA ILE A 98 -7.72 5.09 0.93
C ILE A 98 -7.38 5.60 2.33
N ALA A 99 -6.72 4.74 3.10
CA ALA A 99 -6.21 5.07 4.43
C ALA A 99 -4.67 5.12 4.40
N PRO A 100 -4.06 6.14 5.03
CA PRO A 100 -2.62 6.13 5.25
C PRO A 100 -2.25 4.99 6.20
N PRO A 101 -1.05 4.38 6.04
CA PRO A 101 -0.63 3.29 6.90
C PRO A 101 -0.42 3.75 8.35
N CYS A 102 -0.73 2.86 9.30
CA CYS A 102 -0.44 3.13 10.71
C CYS A 102 1.08 3.11 10.99
N GLY A 103 1.49 3.56 12.17
CA GLY A 103 2.92 3.63 12.52
C GLY A 103 3.63 2.28 12.47
N ARG A 104 2.98 1.21 12.92
CA ARG A 104 3.53 -0.15 12.84
C ARG A 104 3.76 -0.58 11.40
N CYS A 105 2.80 -0.36 10.52
CA CYS A 105 2.94 -0.71 9.10
C CYS A 105 4.04 0.11 8.42
N ARG A 106 4.17 1.39 8.76
CA ARG A 106 5.25 2.24 8.25
C ARG A 106 6.62 1.69 8.63
N GLN A 107 6.80 1.31 9.89
CA GLN A 107 8.06 0.74 10.36
C GLN A 107 8.36 -0.60 9.69
N VAL A 108 7.40 -1.50 9.61
CA VAL A 108 7.58 -2.81 8.97
C VAL A 108 7.91 -2.67 7.49
N MET A 109 7.18 -1.82 6.77
CA MET A 109 7.45 -1.60 5.34
C MET A 109 8.82 -0.96 5.11
N LEU A 110 9.22 0.00 5.94
CA LEU A 110 10.54 0.61 5.85
C LEU A 110 11.65 -0.42 6.05
N ASP A 111 11.50 -1.32 7.01
CA ASP A 111 12.50 -2.34 7.32
C ASP A 111 12.57 -3.45 6.26
N LEU A 112 11.42 -3.93 5.79
CA LEU A 112 11.34 -5.09 4.91
C LEU A 112 11.34 -4.73 3.43
N GLN A 113 10.80 -3.57 3.06
CA GLN A 113 10.61 -3.12 1.68
C GLN A 113 10.99 -1.63 1.56
N PRO A 114 12.26 -1.27 1.77
CA PRO A 114 12.66 0.15 1.87
C PRO A 114 12.43 0.97 0.59
N GLY A 115 12.25 0.32 -0.54
CA GLY A 115 11.91 0.97 -1.81
C GLY A 115 10.43 1.11 -2.10
N ILE A 116 9.56 0.66 -1.19
CA ILE A 116 8.11 0.68 -1.44
C ILE A 116 7.56 2.11 -1.43
N ARG A 117 6.59 2.34 -2.32
CA ARG A 117 5.78 3.56 -2.33
C ARG A 117 4.38 3.22 -1.85
N VAL A 118 3.76 4.12 -1.12
CA VAL A 118 2.48 3.87 -0.46
C VAL A 118 1.46 4.89 -0.91
N ALA A 119 0.26 4.43 -1.26
CA ALA A 119 -0.86 5.29 -1.59
C ALA A 119 -1.38 5.97 -0.33
N VAL A 120 -1.51 7.28 -0.38
CA VAL A 120 -2.08 8.10 0.70
C VAL A 120 -3.13 9.04 0.11
N PRO A 121 -4.10 9.52 0.91
CA PRO A 121 -5.03 10.53 0.46
C PRO A 121 -4.28 11.83 0.15
N GLY A 122 -4.53 12.40 -1.02
CA GLY A 122 -4.03 13.70 -1.41
C GLY A 122 -5.18 14.70 -1.60
N VAL A 123 -4.84 15.95 -1.89
CA VAL A 123 -5.83 17.03 -2.08
C VAL A 123 -6.74 16.75 -3.29
N ASP A 124 -6.16 16.25 -4.38
CA ASP A 124 -6.87 15.99 -5.65
C ASP A 124 -7.01 14.49 -5.95
N GLY A 125 -6.95 13.66 -4.94
CA GLY A 125 -7.02 12.20 -5.07
C GLY A 125 -5.78 11.50 -4.51
N PRO A 126 -5.64 10.18 -4.75
CA PRO A 126 -4.53 9.40 -4.22
C PRO A 126 -3.18 9.90 -4.69
N GLU A 127 -2.20 9.85 -3.79
CA GLU A 127 -0.79 10.14 -4.08
C GLU A 127 0.07 8.96 -3.65
N MET A 128 1.14 8.71 -4.41
CA MET A 128 2.15 7.71 -4.03
C MET A 128 3.31 8.42 -3.34
N VAL A 129 3.65 7.97 -2.14
CA VAL A 129 4.71 8.55 -1.32
C VAL A 129 5.72 7.45 -0.94
N ALA A 130 7.01 7.76 -1.05
CA ALA A 130 8.05 6.83 -0.61
C ALA A 130 7.92 6.55 0.89
N ILE A 131 8.11 5.30 1.29
CA ILE A 131 7.93 4.91 2.70
C ILE A 131 8.82 5.71 3.65
N ARG A 132 10.05 6.03 3.25
CA ARG A 132 10.97 6.83 4.08
C ARG A 132 10.44 8.24 4.36
N ASP A 133 9.62 8.80 3.47
CA ASP A 133 9.03 10.12 3.64
C ASP A 133 7.80 10.07 4.57
N LEU A 134 7.24 8.88 4.80
CA LEU A 134 6.16 8.64 5.75
C LEU A 134 6.64 8.30 7.17
N LEU A 135 7.94 8.07 7.34
CA LEU A 135 8.55 7.78 8.63
C LEU A 135 9.96 8.37 8.70
N PRO A 136 10.07 9.72 8.67
CA PRO A 136 11.36 10.39 8.78
C PRO A 136 11.93 10.20 10.19
N VAL A 137 13.28 10.19 10.32
CA VAL A 137 13.98 10.01 11.58
C VAL A 137 13.48 8.77 12.34
N SER A 138 13.43 7.67 11.65
CA SER A 138 12.88 6.41 12.16
C SER A 138 13.91 5.63 12.98
N TYR A 139 13.41 4.73 13.83
CA TYR A 139 14.25 3.70 14.44
C TYR A 139 14.87 2.84 13.36
N ALA A 140 16.18 2.60 13.44
CA ALA A 140 16.89 1.70 12.54
C ALA A 140 17.03 0.32 13.18
N ARG A 141 16.58 -0.72 12.48
CA ARG A 141 16.72 -2.10 12.92
C ARG A 141 18.21 -2.48 12.89
N PRO A 142 18.80 -2.96 14.02
CA PRO A 142 20.24 -3.22 14.12
C PRO A 142 20.78 -4.27 13.13
N ASP A 143 19.93 -5.20 12.71
CA ASP A 143 20.31 -6.34 11.85
C ASP A 143 19.89 -6.14 10.38
N ALA A 144 19.54 -4.94 10.02
CA ALA A 144 19.13 -4.60 8.66
C ALA A 144 20.32 -4.31 7.74
#